data_75cf232d1344af38a4c804174a90913d
#
_entry.id   75cf232d1344af38a4c804174a90913d
#
_cell.length_a   1.000
_cell.length_b   1.000
_cell.length_c   1.000
_cell.angle_alpha   90.00
_cell.angle_beta   90.00
_cell.angle_gamma   90.00
#
_symmetry.space_group_name_H-M   'P 1'
#
loop_
_entity.id
_entity.type
_entity.pdbx_description
1 polymer ?
#
loop_
_entity_poly.entity_id
_entity_poly.type
_entity_poly.pdbx_seq_one_letter_code
_entity_poly.pdbx_strand_id
1 'polypeptide(L)'
;VAITCPCYWVSPFGAIILGLVAGIVVWIGIKVLEHWRIDDPIGAVAVHGFAGIWGTLSLGLFACGKYGLTGPTGPDNSAPVAGLFYGGGADVLKAQFIGSFSITVATLVISFILMWVIKQLPYPWKLPVEPEGETGPGGLDVFEHGIEAYPSQELAPHPVVRSKERRFTETV
;
A
#
# COMPACT_ATOMS: atom_id res chain seq x y z
N VAL A 1 1.13 8.58 5.56
CA VAL A 1 0.02 8.27 4.61
C VAL A 1 -1.32 8.37 5.34
N ALA A 2 -1.56 7.60 6.39
CA ALA A 2 -2.87 7.56 7.06
C ALA A 2 -3.38 8.92 7.54
N ILE A 3 -2.52 9.79 8.04
CA ILE A 3 -2.90 11.11 8.54
C ILE A 3 -3.18 12.12 7.42
N THR A 4 -2.75 11.86 6.19
CA THR A 4 -2.84 12.81 5.07
C THR A 4 -4.27 13.24 4.80
N CYS A 5 -5.22 12.31 4.80
CA CYS A 5 -6.63 12.63 4.60
C CYS A 5 -7.23 13.38 5.81
N PRO A 6 -7.12 12.91 7.06
CA PRO A 6 -7.83 13.50 8.19
C PRO A 6 -7.12 14.69 8.84
N CYS A 7 -5.85 14.99 8.55
CA CYS A 7 -5.04 15.96 9.29
C CYS A 7 -5.69 17.36 9.42
N TYR A 8 -6.45 17.77 8.42
CA TYR A 8 -7.10 19.08 8.38
C TYR A 8 -8.34 19.18 9.29
N TRP A 9 -8.97 18.05 9.63
CA TRP A 9 -10.25 18.00 10.36
C TRP A 9 -10.18 17.39 11.75
N VAL A 10 -9.05 16.80 12.13
CA VAL A 10 -8.90 16.16 13.43
C VAL A 10 -8.15 17.01 14.42
N SER A 11 -8.38 16.77 15.72
CA SER A 11 -7.61 17.41 16.78
C SER A 11 -6.18 16.85 16.82
N PRO A 12 -5.20 17.60 17.38
CA PRO A 12 -3.83 17.08 17.57
C PRO A 12 -3.79 15.75 18.32
N PHE A 13 -4.62 15.59 19.35
CA PHE A 13 -4.74 14.32 20.07
C PHE A 13 -5.31 13.20 19.20
N GLY A 14 -6.33 13.50 18.39
CA GLY A 14 -6.86 12.57 17.40
C GLY A 14 -5.79 12.13 16.41
N ALA A 15 -4.97 13.07 15.93
CA ALA A 15 -3.87 12.74 14.99
C ALA A 15 -2.86 11.75 15.58
N ILE A 16 -2.53 11.87 16.87
CA ILE A 16 -1.64 10.93 17.57
C ILE A 16 -2.26 9.52 17.58
N ILE A 17 -3.54 9.41 17.97
CA ILE A 17 -4.24 8.11 17.99
C ILE A 17 -4.27 7.49 16.58
N LEU A 18 -4.61 8.30 15.57
CA LEU A 18 -4.67 7.82 14.19
C LEU A 18 -3.32 7.30 13.70
N GLY A 19 -2.23 7.99 14.06
CA GLY A 19 -0.87 7.55 13.72
C GLY A 19 -0.48 6.24 14.40
N LEU A 20 -0.80 6.08 15.68
CA LEU A 20 -0.55 4.83 16.43
C LEU A 20 -1.31 3.64 15.82
N VAL A 21 -2.59 3.83 15.53
CA VAL A 21 -3.40 2.79 14.87
C VAL A 21 -2.87 2.49 13.47
N ALA A 22 -2.42 3.51 12.73
CA ALA A 22 -1.84 3.31 11.40
C ALA A 22 -0.60 2.41 11.44
N GLY A 23 0.26 2.53 12.46
CA GLY A 23 1.40 1.63 12.63
C GLY A 23 0.98 0.16 12.78
N ILE A 24 -0.07 -0.08 13.56
CA ILE A 24 -0.64 -1.43 13.73
C ILE A 24 -1.24 -1.93 12.41
N VAL A 25 -1.98 -1.07 11.69
CA VAL A 25 -2.59 -1.41 10.40
C VAL A 25 -1.54 -1.78 9.36
N VAL A 26 -0.43 -1.05 9.28
CA VAL A 26 0.69 -1.36 8.38
C VAL A 26 1.31 -2.72 8.74
N TRP A 27 1.57 -2.95 10.02
CA TRP A 27 2.13 -4.23 10.47
C TRP A 27 1.23 -5.42 10.13
N ILE A 28 -0.08 -5.29 10.36
CA ILE A 28 -1.07 -6.31 9.97
C ILE A 28 -1.07 -6.46 8.44
N GLY A 29 -1.05 -5.36 7.68
CA GLY A 29 -1.02 -5.38 6.23
C GLY A 29 0.15 -6.17 5.67
N ILE A 30 1.36 -5.95 6.20
CA ILE A 30 2.56 -6.71 5.83
C ILE A 30 2.33 -8.21 6.10
N LYS A 31 1.87 -8.57 7.30
CA LYS A 31 1.62 -9.98 7.66
C LYS A 31 0.55 -10.66 6.78
N VAL A 32 -0.48 -9.92 6.38
CA VAL A 32 -1.52 -10.42 5.46
C VAL A 32 -0.95 -10.69 4.08
N LEU A 33 -0.16 -9.75 3.53
CA LEU A 33 0.47 -9.90 2.22
C LEU A 33 1.47 -11.07 2.20
N GLU A 34 2.33 -11.18 3.21
CA GLU A 34 3.23 -12.32 3.39
C GLU A 34 2.47 -13.66 3.43
N HIS A 35 1.39 -13.73 4.21
CA HIS A 35 0.56 -14.93 4.31
C HIS A 35 -0.05 -15.32 2.95
N TRP A 36 -0.47 -14.35 2.16
CA TRP A 36 -1.02 -14.57 0.82
C TRP A 36 0.06 -14.74 -0.25
N ARG A 37 1.33 -14.67 0.14
CA ARG A 37 2.47 -14.74 -0.78
C ARG A 37 2.40 -13.67 -1.88
N ILE A 38 1.94 -12.49 -1.53
CA ILE A 38 1.95 -11.31 -2.39
C ILE A 38 3.24 -10.56 -2.09
N ASP A 39 4.07 -10.43 -3.09
CA ASP A 39 5.32 -9.70 -2.99
C ASP A 39 5.07 -8.19 -2.89
N ASP A 40 5.56 -7.58 -1.81
CA ASP A 40 5.50 -6.14 -1.54
C ASP A 40 6.82 -5.70 -0.90
N PRO A 41 7.93 -5.71 -1.67
CA PRO A 41 9.30 -5.60 -1.15
C PRO A 41 9.56 -4.32 -0.36
N ILE A 42 8.87 -3.24 -0.70
CA ILE A 42 8.99 -1.95 0.00
C ILE A 42 7.81 -1.62 0.90
N GLY A 43 6.87 -2.54 1.09
CA GLY A 43 5.67 -2.32 1.88
C GLY A 43 4.69 -1.30 1.29
N ALA A 44 4.73 -1.10 -0.03
CA ALA A 44 3.91 -0.09 -0.69
C ALA A 44 2.41 -0.35 -0.52
N VAL A 45 1.96 -1.59 -0.70
CA VAL A 45 0.55 -1.96 -0.52
C VAL A 45 0.15 -1.83 0.94
N ALA A 46 1.00 -2.26 1.88
CA ALA A 46 0.73 -2.13 3.30
C ALA A 46 0.61 -0.65 3.73
N VAL A 47 1.53 0.20 3.28
CA VAL A 47 1.58 1.62 3.69
C VAL A 47 0.55 2.46 2.94
N HIS A 48 0.40 2.29 1.62
CA HIS A 48 -0.49 3.15 0.82
C HIS A 48 -1.90 2.55 0.68
N GLY A 49 -2.05 1.26 0.54
CA GLY A 49 -3.34 0.59 0.48
C GLY A 49 -4.00 0.51 1.87
N PHE A 50 -3.47 -0.30 2.77
CA PHE A 50 -4.11 -0.54 4.07
C PHE A 50 -4.18 0.72 4.93
N ALA A 51 -3.06 1.42 5.13
CA ALA A 51 -3.08 2.63 5.94
C ALA A 51 -3.74 3.83 5.23
N GLY A 52 -3.81 3.84 3.90
CA GLY A 52 -4.59 4.84 3.15
C GLY A 52 -6.09 4.66 3.36
N ILE A 53 -6.60 3.44 3.28
CA ILE A 53 -8.00 3.12 3.59
C ILE A 53 -8.33 3.46 5.06
N TRP A 54 -7.43 3.09 5.99
CA TRP A 54 -7.58 3.50 7.39
C TRP A 54 -7.69 5.03 7.52
N GLY A 55 -6.81 5.77 6.85
CA GLY A 55 -6.78 7.24 6.89
C GLY A 55 -8.08 7.86 6.41
N THR A 56 -8.63 7.39 5.29
CA THR A 56 -9.89 7.91 4.77
C THR A 56 -11.08 7.58 5.66
N LEU A 57 -11.17 6.36 6.18
CA LEU A 57 -12.22 5.95 7.10
C LEU A 57 -12.12 6.68 8.44
N SER A 58 -10.90 6.93 8.92
CA SER A 58 -10.66 7.63 10.18
C SER A 58 -11.18 9.07 10.18
N LEU A 59 -11.22 9.74 9.02
CA LEU A 59 -11.88 11.04 8.90
C LEU A 59 -13.35 10.94 9.31
N GLY A 60 -14.06 9.93 8.82
CA GLY A 60 -15.46 9.70 9.17
C GLY A 60 -15.71 9.40 10.65
N LEU A 61 -14.67 8.98 11.38
CA LEU A 61 -14.72 8.71 12.81
C LEU A 61 -14.31 9.92 13.65
N PHE A 62 -13.18 10.55 13.31
CA PHE A 62 -12.44 11.48 14.17
C PHE A 62 -12.49 12.95 13.75
N ALA A 63 -13.17 13.32 12.66
CA ALA A 63 -13.37 14.73 12.33
C ALA A 63 -14.05 15.43 13.51
N CYS A 64 -13.43 16.50 14.03
CA CYS A 64 -13.85 17.06 15.33
C CYS A 64 -14.80 18.25 15.21
N GLY A 65 -15.13 18.70 14.00
CA GLY A 65 -16.03 19.83 13.77
C GLY A 65 -15.47 21.21 14.14
N LYS A 66 -14.20 21.28 14.58
CA LYS A 66 -13.55 22.54 15.00
C LYS A 66 -12.53 23.04 13.98
N TYR A 67 -11.93 22.15 13.23
CA TYR A 67 -10.91 22.43 12.23
C TYR A 67 -11.48 22.19 10.84
N GLY A 68 -10.83 22.68 9.82
CA GLY A 68 -11.28 22.50 8.46
C GLY A 68 -12.40 23.46 8.01
N LEU A 69 -12.63 24.52 8.75
CA LEU A 69 -13.69 25.50 8.44
C LEU A 69 -13.39 26.41 7.23
N THR A 70 -12.13 26.50 6.82
CA THR A 70 -11.69 27.39 5.75
C THR A 70 -11.47 26.70 4.42
N GLY A 71 -11.65 25.38 4.36
CA GLY A 71 -11.49 24.58 3.15
C GLY A 71 -12.83 24.28 2.46
N PRO A 72 -12.77 23.59 1.31
CA PRO A 72 -13.98 23.12 0.63
C PRO A 72 -14.63 22.00 1.47
N THR A 73 -15.51 22.39 2.36
CA THR A 73 -16.20 21.51 3.33
C THR A 73 -17.45 20.84 2.76
N GLY A 74 -17.54 20.73 1.47
CA GLY A 74 -18.69 20.17 0.76
C GLY A 74 -19.46 21.24 -0.01
N PRO A 75 -20.61 20.90 -0.59
CA PRO A 75 -21.42 21.81 -1.39
C PRO A 75 -21.94 23.02 -0.61
N ASP A 76 -22.02 22.92 0.72
CA ASP A 76 -22.30 23.99 1.64
C ASP A 76 -21.08 24.25 2.54
N ASN A 77 -20.25 25.22 2.17
CA ASN A 77 -19.03 25.60 2.89
C ASN A 77 -19.27 26.12 4.31
N SER A 78 -20.51 26.18 4.78
CA SER A 78 -20.91 26.72 6.07
C SER A 78 -20.94 25.68 7.19
N ALA A 79 -20.96 24.38 6.89
CA ALA A 79 -21.10 23.32 7.89
C ALA A 79 -19.76 22.69 8.27
N PRO A 80 -19.40 22.65 9.58
CA PRO A 80 -18.23 21.93 10.03
C PRO A 80 -18.41 20.43 9.82
N VAL A 81 -17.35 19.76 9.34
CA VAL A 81 -17.34 18.30 9.20
C VAL A 81 -17.09 17.67 10.56
N ALA A 82 -18.07 16.93 11.07
CA ALA A 82 -17.98 16.16 12.30
C ALA A 82 -18.12 14.67 12.01
N GLY A 83 -17.23 13.88 12.57
CA GLY A 83 -17.25 12.43 12.48
C GLY A 83 -18.13 11.79 13.54
N LEU A 84 -18.24 10.47 13.48
CA LEU A 84 -19.10 9.68 14.35
C LEU A 84 -18.83 9.93 15.84
N PHE A 85 -17.56 10.01 16.25
CA PHE A 85 -17.19 10.20 17.66
C PHE A 85 -17.40 11.63 18.17
N TYR A 86 -17.68 12.56 17.28
CA TYR A 86 -17.93 13.97 17.61
C TYR A 86 -19.38 14.41 17.32
N GLY A 87 -20.28 13.43 17.22
CA GLY A 87 -21.72 13.71 17.09
C GLY A 87 -22.18 14.04 15.66
N GLY A 88 -21.33 13.90 14.65
CA GLY A 88 -21.68 14.14 13.24
C GLY A 88 -22.48 13.01 12.57
N GLY A 89 -22.83 11.96 13.32
CA GLY A 89 -23.54 10.82 12.75
C GLY A 89 -22.65 9.96 11.84
N ALA A 90 -23.29 9.06 11.08
CA ALA A 90 -22.58 8.09 10.23
C ALA A 90 -22.41 8.54 8.77
N ASP A 91 -22.90 9.71 8.39
CA ASP A 91 -22.98 10.08 6.97
C ASP A 91 -21.61 10.36 6.36
N VAL A 92 -20.72 11.04 7.12
CA VAL A 92 -19.33 11.24 6.70
C VAL A 92 -18.61 9.90 6.58
N LEU A 93 -18.80 8.98 7.54
CA LEU A 93 -18.19 7.65 7.50
C LEU A 93 -18.69 6.85 6.30
N LYS A 94 -19.99 6.88 5.99
CA LYS A 94 -20.55 6.22 4.80
C LYS A 94 -19.96 6.79 3.51
N ALA A 95 -19.87 8.12 3.42
CA ALA A 95 -19.29 8.78 2.26
C ALA A 95 -17.82 8.36 2.06
N GLN A 96 -17.02 8.33 3.14
CA GLN A 96 -15.62 7.88 3.10
C GLN A 96 -15.51 6.40 2.73
N PHE A 97 -16.40 5.55 3.24
CA PHE A 97 -16.42 4.14 2.88
C PHE A 97 -16.71 3.94 1.38
N ILE A 98 -17.75 4.59 0.86
CA ILE A 98 -18.11 4.50 -0.56
C ILE A 98 -16.98 5.04 -1.44
N GLY A 99 -16.42 6.20 -1.09
CA GLY A 99 -15.31 6.81 -1.82
C GLY A 99 -14.08 5.93 -1.83
N SER A 100 -13.64 5.46 -0.67
CA SER A 100 -12.46 4.59 -0.54
C SER A 100 -12.64 3.26 -1.30
N PHE A 101 -13.80 2.64 -1.17
CA PHE A 101 -14.11 1.41 -1.89
C PHE A 101 -14.09 1.61 -3.40
N SER A 102 -14.75 2.66 -3.88
CA SER A 102 -14.82 2.96 -5.32
C SER A 102 -13.45 3.25 -5.91
N ILE A 103 -12.63 4.07 -5.22
CA ILE A 103 -11.27 4.39 -5.67
C ILE A 103 -10.39 3.14 -5.65
N THR A 104 -10.46 2.34 -4.59
CA THR A 104 -9.66 1.11 -4.48
C THR A 104 -9.98 0.15 -5.62
N VAL A 105 -11.27 -0.11 -5.89
CA VAL A 105 -11.69 -0.99 -6.98
C VAL A 105 -11.27 -0.42 -8.34
N ALA A 106 -11.51 0.86 -8.58
CA ALA A 106 -11.12 1.51 -9.83
C ALA A 106 -9.60 1.43 -10.06
N THR A 107 -8.81 1.72 -9.04
CA THR A 107 -7.34 1.66 -9.12
C THR A 107 -6.86 0.24 -9.41
N LEU A 108 -7.38 -0.77 -8.72
CA LEU A 108 -7.03 -2.17 -8.96
C LEU A 108 -7.35 -2.59 -10.40
N VAL A 109 -8.54 -2.28 -10.88
CA VAL A 109 -8.96 -2.66 -12.24
C VAL A 109 -8.10 -1.95 -13.30
N ILE A 110 -7.91 -0.63 -13.15
CA ILE A 110 -7.13 0.16 -14.10
C ILE A 110 -5.66 -0.29 -14.11
N SER A 111 -5.07 -0.49 -12.93
CA SER A 111 -3.69 -0.95 -12.80
C SER A 111 -3.50 -2.35 -13.40
N PHE A 112 -4.43 -3.25 -13.13
CA PHE A 112 -4.39 -4.60 -13.70
C PHE A 112 -4.47 -4.58 -15.23
N ILE A 113 -5.41 -3.80 -15.80
CA ILE A 113 -5.53 -3.64 -17.25
C ILE A 113 -4.25 -3.04 -17.84
N LEU A 114 -3.73 -1.99 -17.21
CA LEU A 114 -2.52 -1.32 -17.67
C LEU A 114 -1.32 -2.27 -17.69
N MET A 115 -1.09 -2.99 -16.61
CA MET A 115 0.01 -3.97 -16.52
C MET A 115 -0.17 -5.12 -17.51
N TRP A 116 -1.42 -5.58 -17.69
CA TRP A 116 -1.72 -6.59 -18.70
C TRP A 116 -1.41 -6.10 -20.12
N VAL A 117 -1.80 -4.86 -20.46
CA VAL A 117 -1.46 -4.24 -21.75
C VAL A 117 0.05 -4.14 -21.96
N ILE A 118 0.79 -3.65 -20.95
CA ILE A 118 2.25 -3.55 -21.00
C ILE A 118 2.89 -4.92 -21.25
N LYS A 119 2.38 -5.97 -20.61
CA LYS A 119 2.85 -7.35 -20.80
C LYS A 119 2.66 -7.86 -22.25
N GLN A 120 1.66 -7.33 -22.98
CA GLN A 120 1.38 -7.71 -24.38
C GLN A 120 2.17 -6.90 -25.42
N LEU A 121 2.88 -5.85 -25.02
CA LEU A 121 3.63 -5.01 -25.98
C LEU A 121 4.74 -5.82 -26.65
N PRO A 122 4.96 -5.64 -27.98
CA PRO A 122 6.06 -6.28 -28.69
C PRO A 122 7.41 -5.65 -28.32
N TYR A 123 8.49 -6.40 -28.52
CA TYR A 123 9.85 -5.85 -28.44
C TYR A 123 10.01 -4.70 -29.46
N PRO A 124 10.68 -3.53 -29.13
CA PRO A 124 11.45 -3.29 -27.90
C PRO A 124 10.64 -2.69 -26.73
N TRP A 125 9.34 -2.56 -26.84
CA TRP A 125 8.48 -1.89 -25.86
C TRP A 125 8.03 -2.81 -24.71
N LYS A 126 8.30 -4.12 -24.86
CA LYS A 126 8.00 -5.10 -23.82
C LYS A 126 8.90 -4.86 -22.62
N LEU A 127 8.32 -4.31 -21.55
CA LEU A 127 8.99 -4.23 -20.26
C LEU A 127 8.96 -5.62 -19.60
N PRO A 128 10.06 -6.08 -19.00
CA PRO A 128 10.03 -7.24 -18.14
C PRO A 128 9.13 -6.93 -16.93
N VAL A 129 8.01 -7.60 -16.83
CA VAL A 129 7.08 -7.44 -15.70
C VAL A 129 7.57 -8.26 -14.49
N GLU A 130 8.33 -9.30 -14.79
CA GLU A 130 8.99 -10.17 -13.81
C GLU A 130 10.50 -10.07 -14.07
N PRO A 131 11.27 -9.37 -13.25
CA PRO A 131 12.73 -9.27 -13.44
C PRO A 131 13.39 -10.64 -13.27
N GLU A 132 14.50 -10.82 -13.96
CA GLU A 132 15.33 -12.02 -13.80
C GLU A 132 15.75 -12.13 -12.33
N GLY A 133 15.54 -13.30 -11.74
CA GLY A 133 15.86 -13.55 -10.32
C GLY A 133 14.66 -13.56 -9.38
N GLU A 134 13.51 -12.99 -9.77
CA GLU A 134 12.30 -12.98 -8.92
C GLU A 134 11.79 -14.41 -8.64
N THR A 135 11.94 -15.30 -9.61
CA THR A 135 11.56 -16.71 -9.48
C THR A 135 12.68 -17.61 -8.93
N GLY A 136 13.84 -17.03 -8.66
CA GLY A 136 14.99 -17.76 -8.10
C GLY A 136 14.86 -18.00 -6.60
N PRO A 137 15.67 -18.91 -6.04
CA PRO A 137 15.74 -19.12 -4.60
C PRO A 137 16.23 -17.84 -3.91
N GLY A 138 15.44 -17.31 -2.99
CA GLY A 138 15.72 -16.07 -2.26
C GLY A 138 15.13 -14.81 -2.89
N GLY A 139 14.51 -14.91 -4.07
CA GLY A 139 13.85 -13.79 -4.72
C GLY A 139 14.80 -12.70 -5.23
N LEU A 140 14.21 -11.54 -5.54
CA LEU A 140 14.92 -10.41 -6.12
C LEU A 140 15.98 -9.82 -5.17
N ASP A 141 15.73 -9.85 -3.87
CA ASP A 141 16.64 -9.33 -2.85
C ASP A 141 17.99 -10.05 -2.87
N VAL A 142 17.97 -11.39 -2.97
CA VAL A 142 19.19 -12.18 -3.09
C VAL A 142 19.86 -11.97 -4.44
N PHE A 143 19.07 -11.82 -5.51
CA PHE A 143 19.60 -11.61 -6.86
C PHE A 143 20.29 -10.25 -7.00
N GLU A 144 19.68 -9.17 -6.52
CA GLU A 144 20.20 -7.82 -6.69
C GLU A 144 21.14 -7.39 -5.54
N HIS A 145 20.85 -7.80 -4.31
CA HIS A 145 21.56 -7.33 -3.12
C HIS A 145 22.40 -8.39 -2.44
N GLY A 146 22.26 -9.67 -2.83
CA GLY A 146 23.00 -10.80 -2.24
C GLY A 146 22.64 -11.10 -0.79
N ILE A 147 21.56 -10.52 -0.28
CA ILE A 147 21.11 -10.63 1.10
C ILE A 147 19.63 -10.98 1.12
N GLU A 148 19.26 -11.99 1.90
CA GLU A 148 17.83 -12.28 2.13
C GLU A 148 17.21 -11.18 2.99
N ALA A 149 16.14 -10.54 2.49
CA ALA A 149 15.40 -9.52 3.26
C ALA A 149 14.70 -10.11 4.50
N TYR A 150 14.32 -11.37 4.41
CA TYR A 150 13.71 -12.12 5.50
C TYR A 150 14.62 -13.29 5.88
N PRO A 151 15.38 -13.22 6.99
CA PRO A 151 16.20 -14.34 7.41
C PRO A 151 15.31 -15.57 7.59
N SER A 152 15.63 -16.61 6.85
CA SER A 152 14.87 -17.85 6.73
C SER A 152 14.84 -18.66 8.03
N GLN A 153 14.12 -18.19 9.03
CA GLN A 153 13.83 -19.02 10.22
C GLN A 153 12.71 -20.03 9.97
N GLU A 154 12.00 -19.97 8.84
CA GLU A 154 10.84 -20.83 8.57
C GLU A 154 10.76 -21.43 7.15
N LEU A 155 11.70 -21.14 6.28
CA LEU A 155 11.73 -21.79 4.95
C LEU A 155 12.70 -22.95 4.97
N ALA A 156 12.20 -24.14 4.62
CA ALA A 156 13.02 -25.34 4.46
C ALA A 156 14.25 -25.03 3.59
N PRO A 157 15.41 -25.66 3.86
CA PRO A 157 16.65 -25.37 3.14
C PRO A 157 16.43 -25.55 1.64
N HIS A 158 16.45 -24.44 0.90
CA HIS A 158 16.42 -24.51 -0.56
C HIS A 158 17.73 -25.12 -1.06
N PRO A 159 17.68 -26.09 -1.98
CA PRO A 159 18.90 -26.63 -2.56
C PRO A 159 19.66 -25.50 -3.27
N VAL A 160 20.89 -25.27 -2.84
CA VAL A 160 21.79 -24.31 -3.47
C VAL A 160 21.98 -24.73 -4.93
N VAL A 161 21.32 -24.03 -5.84
CA VAL A 161 21.59 -24.21 -7.28
C VAL A 161 22.93 -23.55 -7.55
N ARG A 162 23.99 -24.38 -7.66
CA ARG A 162 25.29 -23.91 -8.14
C ARG A 162 25.08 -23.25 -9.50
N SER A 163 25.31 -21.93 -9.55
CA SER A 163 25.41 -21.22 -10.83
C SER A 163 26.45 -21.93 -11.71
N LYS A 164 26.04 -22.39 -12.89
CA LYS A 164 26.99 -22.81 -13.90
C LYS A 164 27.83 -21.59 -14.25
N GLU A 165 29.10 -21.61 -13.83
CA GLU A 165 30.10 -20.67 -14.32
C GLU A 165 30.03 -20.65 -15.85
N ARG A 166 29.62 -19.51 -16.43
CA ARG A 166 29.85 -19.26 -17.85
C ARG A 166 31.36 -19.12 -18.02
N ARG A 167 32.00 -20.15 -18.54
CA ARG A 167 33.35 -20.03 -19.07
C ARG A 167 33.28 -19.03 -20.22
N PHE A 168 33.81 -17.84 -20.00
CA PHE A 168 34.25 -16.99 -21.08
C PHE A 168 35.42 -17.72 -21.75
N THR A 169 35.16 -18.37 -22.87
CA THR A 169 36.23 -18.77 -23.77
C THR A 169 36.69 -17.52 -24.48
N GLU A 170 37.81 -16.97 -24.04
CA GLU A 170 38.63 -16.07 -24.84
C GLU A 170 39.02 -16.83 -26.10
N THR A 171 38.52 -16.33 -27.23
CA THR A 171 39.10 -16.67 -28.54
C THR A 171 39.96 -15.50 -28.95
N VAL A 172 41.27 -15.78 -29.02
CA VAL A 172 42.35 -14.98 -29.60
C VAL A 172 42.07 -14.72 -31.10
#